data_9491c37222d9a606c94fc8bcb1dcb061
#
_entry.id   9491c37222d9a606c94fc8bcb1dcb061
#
_cell.length_a   1.000
_cell.length_b   1.000
_cell.length_c   1.000
_cell.angle_alpha   90.00
_cell.angle_beta   90.00
_cell.angle_gamma   90.00
#
_symmetry.space_group_name_H-M   'P 1'
#
loop_
_entity.id
_entity.type
_entity.pdbx_description
1 polymer ?
#
loop_
_entity_poly.entity_id
_entity_poly.type
_entity_poly.pdbx_seq_one_letter_code
_entity_poly.pdbx_strand_id
1 'polypeptide(L)'
;MGTFEVDFENRRPQAPHRDGGSVKYRLDVVASSPADVVGSVGGWLYDRVRAGWDVYVLLPQRCDSRPLQILGIQVADLDWQILSASTEYAARGLAVSADMFASDARIRQEVFTALDRWMTEVTLWHDDWPLTVGHRTAMVQHVLSGAARAFKRHALAAAGIPGRVGPTETLRSDMKASLPVDSELIPVG
;
A
#
# COMPACT_ATOMS: atom_id res chain seq x y z
N MET A 1 44.97 -3.37 -52.29
CA MET A 1 44.28 -4.61 -51.91
C MET A 1 44.57 -4.78 -50.42
N GLY A 2 43.70 -4.20 -49.60
CA GLY A 2 43.83 -4.27 -48.14
C GLY A 2 42.66 -5.06 -47.57
N THR A 3 42.99 -6.17 -46.97
CA THR A 3 42.07 -7.10 -46.36
C THR A 3 41.70 -6.53 -44.99
N PHE A 4 40.42 -6.23 -44.79
CA PHE A 4 39.88 -5.89 -43.45
C PHE A 4 39.53 -7.19 -42.73
N GLU A 5 40.32 -7.52 -41.75
CA GLU A 5 40.06 -8.57 -40.79
C GLU A 5 39.09 -8.01 -39.74
N VAL A 6 37.88 -8.56 -39.68
CA VAL A 6 36.88 -8.22 -38.68
C VAL A 6 37.07 -9.17 -37.49
N ASP A 7 37.64 -8.62 -36.44
CA ASP A 7 37.83 -9.33 -35.18
C ASP A 7 36.44 -9.50 -34.49
N PHE A 8 35.89 -10.70 -34.53
CA PHE A 8 34.72 -11.10 -33.73
C PHE A 8 35.21 -11.41 -32.31
N GLU A 9 35.38 -10.34 -31.53
CA GLU A 9 35.68 -10.47 -30.13
C GLU A 9 34.47 -11.04 -29.39
N ASN A 10 34.63 -12.26 -28.98
CA ASN A 10 33.86 -13.18 -28.19
C ASN A 10 33.21 -12.48 -26.96
N ARG A 11 32.04 -11.85 -27.14
CA ARG A 11 31.19 -11.42 -26.01
C ARG A 11 30.56 -12.66 -25.39
N ARG A 12 31.23 -13.21 -24.38
CA ARG A 12 30.57 -14.14 -23.44
C ARG A 12 29.33 -13.49 -22.89
N PRO A 13 28.18 -14.17 -22.84
CA PRO A 13 27.00 -13.67 -22.15
C PRO A 13 27.39 -13.48 -20.70
N GLN A 14 27.39 -12.23 -20.24
CA GLN A 14 27.52 -11.88 -18.84
C GLN A 14 26.30 -12.48 -18.12
N ALA A 15 26.53 -13.41 -17.20
CA ALA A 15 25.51 -13.95 -16.35
C ALA A 15 24.79 -12.78 -15.65
N PRO A 16 23.45 -12.82 -15.52
CA PRO A 16 22.74 -11.76 -14.84
C PRO A 16 23.30 -11.64 -13.44
N HIS A 17 23.78 -10.44 -13.08
CA HIS A 17 24.11 -10.10 -11.70
C HIS A 17 22.88 -10.39 -10.87
N ARG A 18 22.93 -11.40 -10.04
CA ARG A 18 22.03 -11.58 -8.91
C ARG A 18 22.41 -10.48 -7.91
N ASP A 19 21.83 -9.31 -8.10
CA ASP A 19 21.67 -8.38 -6.98
C ASP A 19 20.93 -9.16 -5.91
N GLY A 20 21.50 -9.21 -4.70
CA GLY A 20 20.91 -9.91 -3.57
C GLY A 20 19.48 -9.43 -3.42
N GLY A 21 18.50 -10.28 -3.82
CA GLY A 21 17.13 -9.89 -3.97
C GLY A 21 16.54 -9.46 -2.63
N SER A 22 16.53 -8.16 -2.39
CA SER A 22 15.68 -7.57 -1.37
C SER A 22 14.26 -8.00 -1.69
N VAL A 23 13.65 -8.73 -0.78
CA VAL A 23 12.24 -9.14 -0.87
C VAL A 23 11.43 -7.85 -0.94
N LYS A 24 10.76 -7.60 -2.06
CA LYS A 24 9.93 -6.42 -2.22
C LYS A 24 8.51 -6.70 -1.73
N TYR A 25 8.01 -5.83 -0.90
CA TYR A 25 6.65 -5.83 -0.39
C TYR A 25 5.87 -4.69 -1.05
N ARG A 26 4.64 -4.94 -1.48
CA ARG A 26 3.80 -3.93 -2.10
C ARG A 26 2.48 -3.79 -1.35
N LEU A 27 2.06 -2.55 -1.14
CA LEU A 27 0.76 -2.20 -0.57
C LEU A 27 -0.01 -1.33 -1.56
N ASP A 28 -1.10 -1.86 -2.09
CA ASP A 28 -2.05 -1.13 -2.91
C ASP A 28 -3.17 -0.58 -2.02
N VAL A 29 -3.37 0.73 -2.09
CA VAL A 29 -4.34 1.47 -1.25
C VAL A 29 -5.39 2.08 -2.16
N VAL A 30 -6.66 1.70 -2.00
CA VAL A 30 -7.78 2.20 -2.79
C VAL A 30 -8.61 3.14 -1.95
N ALA A 31 -8.67 4.40 -2.33
CA ALA A 31 -9.35 5.45 -1.59
C ALA A 31 -10.07 6.45 -2.51
N SER A 32 -11.02 7.18 -1.98
CA SER A 32 -11.77 8.20 -2.72
C SER A 32 -10.97 9.49 -2.94
N SER A 33 -10.07 9.83 -2.02
CA SER A 33 -9.29 11.07 -2.06
C SER A 33 -8.01 11.02 -1.22
N PRO A 34 -7.01 11.88 -1.52
CA PRO A 34 -5.83 12.03 -0.67
C PRO A 34 -6.17 12.47 0.76
N ALA A 35 -7.20 13.28 0.93
CA ALA A 35 -7.63 13.77 2.22
C ALA A 35 -8.11 12.64 3.13
N ASP A 36 -8.89 11.70 2.59
CA ASP A 36 -9.33 10.49 3.29
C ASP A 36 -8.13 9.64 3.75
N VAL A 37 -7.21 9.35 2.84
CA VAL A 37 -6.01 8.55 3.15
C VAL A 37 -5.19 9.19 4.26
N VAL A 38 -4.86 10.48 4.11
CA VAL A 38 -4.02 11.19 5.09
C VAL A 38 -4.71 11.27 6.45
N GLY A 39 -6.02 11.54 6.46
CA GLY A 39 -6.83 11.64 7.68
C GLY A 39 -6.87 10.33 8.45
N SER A 40 -7.17 9.24 7.77
CA SER A 40 -7.49 7.95 8.37
C SER A 40 -6.26 7.07 8.61
N VAL A 41 -5.40 6.89 7.58
CA VAL A 41 -4.35 5.87 7.58
C VAL A 41 -2.95 6.40 7.24
N GLY A 42 -2.80 7.72 7.10
CA GLY A 42 -1.57 8.35 6.60
C GLY A 42 -0.33 8.07 7.44
N GLY A 43 -0.48 7.93 8.75
CA GLY A 43 0.64 7.62 9.64
C GLY A 43 1.11 6.18 9.52
N TRP A 44 0.18 5.22 9.47
CA TRP A 44 0.46 3.82 9.21
C TRP A 44 1.15 3.62 7.86
N LEU A 45 0.64 4.28 6.81
CA LEU A 45 1.26 4.19 5.48
C LEU A 45 2.67 4.76 5.45
N TYR A 46 2.91 5.87 6.16
CA TYR A 46 4.27 6.42 6.32
C TYR A 46 5.21 5.40 6.96
N ASP A 47 4.78 4.73 8.04
CA ASP A 47 5.61 3.74 8.72
C ASP A 47 5.86 2.52 7.79
N ARG A 48 4.90 2.08 6.97
CA ARG A 48 5.08 1.05 5.93
C ARG A 48 6.13 1.47 4.88
N VAL A 49 6.06 2.71 4.37
CA VAL A 49 7.09 3.24 3.46
C VAL A 49 8.47 3.21 4.12
N ARG A 50 8.57 3.62 5.39
CA ARG A 50 9.84 3.61 6.13
C ARG A 50 10.35 2.18 6.41
N ALA A 51 9.48 1.22 6.51
CA ALA A 51 9.81 -0.21 6.61
C ALA A 51 10.22 -0.84 5.27
N GLY A 52 10.24 -0.07 4.17
CA GLY A 52 10.69 -0.52 2.86
C GLY A 52 9.59 -1.10 1.96
N TRP A 53 8.32 -0.82 2.27
CA TRP A 53 7.21 -1.17 1.40
C TRP A 53 7.08 -0.19 0.24
N ASP A 54 6.79 -0.71 -0.94
CA ASP A 54 6.32 0.07 -2.08
C ASP A 54 4.81 0.34 -1.90
N VAL A 55 4.45 1.56 -1.48
CA VAL A 55 3.06 1.95 -1.21
C VAL A 55 2.50 2.78 -2.36
N TYR A 56 1.41 2.30 -2.96
CA TYR A 56 0.69 2.96 -4.05
C TYR A 56 -0.73 3.30 -3.63
N VAL A 57 -1.09 4.59 -3.69
CA VAL A 57 -2.48 5.02 -3.55
C VAL A 57 -3.11 5.16 -4.92
N LEU A 58 -4.17 4.39 -5.13
CA LEU A 58 -4.95 4.33 -6.36
C LEU A 58 -6.22 5.17 -6.18
N LEU A 59 -6.36 6.21 -7.00
CA LEU A 59 -7.45 7.18 -6.89
C LEU A 59 -8.31 7.17 -8.17
N PRO A 60 -9.65 7.29 -8.05
CA PRO A 60 -10.55 7.25 -9.21
C PRO A 60 -10.43 8.48 -10.09
N GLN A 61 -9.90 9.58 -9.57
CA GLN A 61 -9.74 10.85 -10.25
C GLN A 61 -8.41 11.50 -9.92
N ARG A 62 -7.85 12.23 -10.86
CA ARG A 62 -6.66 13.06 -10.62
C ARG A 62 -6.99 14.17 -9.65
N CYS A 63 -6.17 14.30 -8.62
CA CYS A 63 -6.29 15.30 -7.59
C CYS A 63 -4.90 15.73 -7.10
N ASP A 64 -4.84 16.72 -6.22
CA ASP A 64 -3.58 17.15 -5.61
C ASP A 64 -2.99 16.00 -4.78
N SER A 65 -1.91 15.42 -5.27
CA SER A 65 -1.20 14.32 -4.63
C SER A 65 -0.15 14.79 -3.61
N ARG A 66 0.06 16.10 -3.47
CA ARG A 66 1.08 16.68 -2.59
C ARG A 66 1.00 16.16 -1.15
N PRO A 67 -0.19 16.01 -0.52
CA PRO A 67 -0.29 15.45 0.82
C PRO A 67 0.26 14.02 0.92
N LEU A 68 0.05 13.18 -0.09
CA LEU A 68 0.55 11.81 -0.13
C LEU A 68 2.06 11.76 -0.41
N GLN A 69 2.57 12.65 -1.26
CA GLN A 69 4.00 12.76 -1.54
C GLN A 69 4.81 13.14 -0.29
N ILE A 70 4.25 13.97 0.60
CA ILE A 70 4.87 14.30 1.89
C ILE A 70 5.09 13.03 2.74
N LEU A 71 4.22 12.03 2.61
CA LEU A 71 4.34 10.74 3.29
C LEU A 71 5.24 9.73 2.54
N GLY A 72 5.81 10.13 1.39
CA GLY A 72 6.61 9.23 0.56
C GLY A 72 5.81 8.21 -0.24
N ILE A 73 4.51 8.41 -0.38
CA ILE A 73 3.56 7.51 -1.04
C ILE A 73 3.52 7.82 -2.53
N GLN A 74 3.48 6.79 -3.36
CA GLN A 74 3.27 6.91 -4.79
C GLN A 74 1.78 6.96 -5.11
N VAL A 75 1.40 7.77 -6.12
CA VAL A 75 0.00 7.94 -6.51
C VAL A 75 -0.16 7.52 -7.96
N ALA A 76 -1.19 6.73 -8.24
CA ALA A 76 -1.56 6.31 -9.58
C ALA A 76 -3.08 6.44 -9.79
N ASP A 77 -3.47 6.52 -11.06
CA ASP A 77 -4.88 6.40 -11.43
C ASP A 77 -5.37 4.97 -11.09
N LEU A 78 -6.60 4.84 -10.63
CA LEU A 78 -7.19 3.54 -10.33
C LEU A 78 -7.34 2.74 -11.63
N ASP A 79 -6.41 1.85 -11.87
CA ASP A 79 -6.41 0.92 -12.99
C ASP A 79 -6.53 -0.52 -12.47
N TRP A 80 -7.52 -1.23 -12.99
CA TRP A 80 -7.82 -2.61 -12.63
C TRP A 80 -6.70 -3.58 -13.00
N GLN A 81 -5.93 -3.27 -14.04
CA GLN A 81 -4.77 -4.06 -14.44
C GLN A 81 -3.66 -3.98 -13.38
N ILE A 82 -3.52 -2.83 -12.72
CA ILE A 82 -2.53 -2.64 -11.65
C ILE A 82 -2.90 -3.49 -10.43
N LEU A 83 -4.20 -3.52 -10.04
CA LEU A 83 -4.67 -4.30 -8.89
C LEU A 83 -4.54 -5.81 -9.11
N SER A 84 -4.70 -6.29 -10.35
CA SER A 84 -4.68 -7.73 -10.68
C SER A 84 -3.31 -8.27 -11.08
N ALA A 85 -2.35 -7.43 -11.49
CA ALA A 85 -1.17 -7.83 -12.29
C ALA A 85 0.12 -8.14 -11.52
N SER A 86 0.17 -8.10 -10.18
CA SER A 86 1.46 -8.17 -9.50
C SER A 86 1.86 -9.59 -9.06
N THR A 87 2.56 -10.28 -9.97
CA THR A 87 3.26 -11.54 -9.69
C THR A 87 4.73 -11.34 -9.22
N GLU A 88 5.24 -10.12 -9.25
CA GLU A 88 6.66 -9.81 -8.98
C GLU A 88 6.99 -9.58 -7.49
N TYR A 89 5.98 -9.43 -6.63
CA TYR A 89 6.17 -9.16 -5.21
C TYR A 89 6.02 -10.41 -4.37
N ALA A 90 6.89 -10.58 -3.38
CA ALA A 90 6.88 -11.74 -2.48
C ALA A 90 5.65 -11.74 -1.54
N ALA A 91 5.11 -10.56 -1.24
CA ALA A 91 3.87 -10.41 -0.51
C ALA A 91 3.17 -9.11 -0.89
N ARG A 92 1.85 -9.13 -0.83
CA ARG A 92 0.99 -7.98 -1.14
C ARG A 92 0.12 -7.61 0.04
N GLY A 93 -0.10 -6.31 0.18
CA GLY A 93 -1.19 -5.78 0.99
C GLY A 93 -2.23 -5.10 0.09
N LEU A 94 -3.47 -5.20 0.46
CA LEU A 94 -4.58 -4.43 -0.12
C LEU A 94 -5.26 -3.65 1.01
N ALA A 95 -5.25 -2.33 0.90
CA ALA A 95 -5.94 -1.46 1.85
C ALA A 95 -7.08 -0.72 1.13
N VAL A 96 -8.28 -0.70 1.70
CA VAL A 96 -9.47 -0.14 1.04
C VAL A 96 -10.30 0.68 2.00
N SER A 97 -10.80 1.86 1.54
CA SER A 97 -11.78 2.63 2.29
C SER A 97 -13.20 2.04 2.15
N ALA A 98 -14.02 2.20 3.18
CA ALA A 98 -15.40 1.75 3.16
C ALA A 98 -16.20 2.41 2.02
N ASP A 99 -15.94 3.69 1.73
CA ASP A 99 -16.61 4.43 0.64
C ASP A 99 -16.32 3.80 -0.73
N MET A 100 -15.07 3.45 -0.99
CA MET A 100 -14.68 2.81 -2.25
C MET A 100 -15.27 1.40 -2.37
N PHE A 101 -15.28 0.64 -1.29
CA PHE A 101 -15.95 -0.65 -1.25
C PHE A 101 -17.45 -0.54 -1.51
N ALA A 102 -18.11 0.46 -0.94
CA ALA A 102 -19.55 0.68 -1.14
C ALA A 102 -19.90 1.13 -2.56
N SER A 103 -19.06 1.97 -3.16
CA SER A 103 -19.35 2.62 -4.44
C SER A 103 -19.05 1.77 -5.67
N ASP A 104 -18.11 0.81 -5.61
CA ASP A 104 -17.69 0.05 -6.78
C ASP A 104 -17.73 -1.47 -6.56
N ALA A 105 -18.50 -2.16 -7.42
CA ALA A 105 -18.64 -3.62 -7.36
C ALA A 105 -17.35 -4.38 -7.65
N ARG A 106 -16.43 -3.81 -8.43
CA ARG A 106 -15.14 -4.42 -8.77
C ARG A 106 -14.20 -4.38 -7.56
N ILE A 107 -14.22 -3.27 -6.80
CA ILE A 107 -13.46 -3.16 -5.55
C ILE A 107 -13.99 -4.19 -4.54
N ARG A 108 -15.31 -4.34 -4.42
CA ARG A 108 -15.89 -5.39 -3.59
C ARG A 108 -15.40 -6.77 -3.96
N GLN A 109 -15.40 -7.08 -5.26
CA GLN A 109 -14.92 -8.38 -5.77
C GLN A 109 -13.44 -8.59 -5.46
N GLU A 110 -12.61 -7.56 -5.62
CA GLU A 110 -11.17 -7.66 -5.32
C GLU A 110 -10.90 -7.86 -3.83
N VAL A 111 -11.63 -7.16 -2.95
CA VAL A 111 -11.54 -7.37 -1.50
C VAL A 111 -11.89 -8.82 -1.14
N PHE A 112 -12.99 -9.38 -1.65
CA PHE A 112 -13.33 -10.77 -1.38
C PHE A 112 -12.29 -11.75 -1.93
N THR A 113 -11.78 -11.50 -3.14
CA THR A 113 -10.72 -12.30 -3.74
C THR A 113 -9.43 -12.24 -2.89
N ALA A 114 -9.06 -11.06 -2.40
CA ALA A 114 -7.90 -10.88 -1.54
C ALA A 114 -8.08 -11.58 -0.18
N LEU A 115 -9.28 -11.47 0.42
CA LEU A 115 -9.62 -12.20 1.64
C LEU A 115 -9.53 -13.72 1.50
N ASP A 116 -9.68 -14.28 0.28
CA ASP A 116 -9.53 -15.71 0.01
C ASP A 116 -8.06 -16.13 -0.23
N ARG A 117 -7.18 -15.18 -0.52
CA ARG A 117 -5.75 -15.45 -0.78
C ARG A 117 -4.94 -15.45 0.52
N TRP A 118 -4.05 -16.43 0.69
CA TRP A 118 -3.16 -16.53 1.87
C TRP A 118 -2.05 -15.49 1.94
N MET A 119 -1.61 -15.01 0.78
CA MET A 119 -0.43 -14.14 0.66
C MET A 119 -0.79 -12.66 0.52
N THR A 120 -2.04 -12.27 0.78
CA THR A 120 -2.49 -10.89 0.69
C THR A 120 -3.05 -10.46 2.04
N GLU A 121 -2.40 -9.49 2.69
CA GLU A 121 -2.93 -8.81 3.87
C GLU A 121 -4.03 -7.84 3.42
N VAL A 122 -5.22 -7.95 3.99
CA VAL A 122 -6.32 -7.03 3.72
C VAL A 122 -6.51 -6.11 4.91
N THR A 123 -6.38 -4.80 4.67
CA THR A 123 -6.57 -3.75 5.66
C THR A 123 -7.67 -2.81 5.22
N LEU A 124 -8.54 -2.44 6.14
CA LEU A 124 -9.74 -1.66 5.87
C LEU A 124 -9.85 -0.52 6.88
N TRP A 125 -10.45 0.60 6.49
CA TRP A 125 -10.72 1.71 7.42
C TRP A 125 -12.11 2.28 7.22
N HIS A 126 -12.61 3.03 8.22
CA HIS A 126 -14.01 3.39 8.50
C HIS A 126 -14.87 2.21 8.98
N ASP A 127 -16.08 2.47 9.45
CA ASP A 127 -16.85 1.51 10.24
C ASP A 127 -17.98 0.78 9.49
N ASP A 128 -18.41 1.26 8.33
CA ASP A 128 -19.59 0.77 7.63
C ASP A 128 -19.34 -0.49 6.76
N TRP A 129 -18.77 -1.54 7.39
CA TRP A 129 -18.49 -2.78 6.70
C TRP A 129 -19.60 -3.80 6.81
N PRO A 130 -19.98 -4.50 5.70
CA PRO A 130 -20.95 -5.59 5.75
C PRO A 130 -20.49 -6.70 6.70
N LEU A 131 -21.45 -7.39 7.32
CA LEU A 131 -21.18 -8.50 8.24
C LEU A 131 -20.27 -9.58 7.62
N THR A 132 -20.42 -9.84 6.32
CA THR A 132 -19.59 -10.81 5.57
C THR A 132 -18.10 -10.46 5.56
N VAL A 133 -17.75 -9.18 5.61
CA VAL A 133 -16.38 -8.68 5.73
C VAL A 133 -16.00 -8.60 7.22
N GLY A 134 -16.91 -8.10 8.05
CA GLY A 134 -16.70 -7.94 9.49
C GLY A 134 -16.33 -9.23 10.20
N HIS A 135 -16.93 -10.37 9.82
CA HIS A 135 -16.59 -11.69 10.39
C HIS A 135 -15.22 -12.22 9.98
N ARG A 136 -14.63 -11.68 8.91
CA ARG A 136 -13.33 -12.10 8.37
C ARG A 136 -12.18 -11.20 8.77
N THR A 137 -12.48 -10.09 9.45
CA THR A 137 -11.52 -9.05 9.83
C THR A 137 -11.71 -8.68 11.30
N ALA A 138 -10.64 -8.27 11.96
CA ALA A 138 -10.67 -7.79 13.34
C ALA A 138 -10.27 -6.32 13.40
N MET A 139 -10.73 -5.61 14.42
CA MET A 139 -10.27 -4.26 14.73
C MET A 139 -8.82 -4.33 15.23
N VAL A 140 -7.98 -3.49 14.67
CA VAL A 140 -6.56 -3.38 15.00
C VAL A 140 -6.16 -1.93 15.17
N GLN A 141 -5.13 -1.67 15.94
CA GLN A 141 -4.53 -0.34 16.07
C GLN A 141 -3.07 -0.38 15.64
N HIS A 142 -2.67 0.67 14.93
CA HIS A 142 -1.28 0.97 14.64
C HIS A 142 -0.82 2.12 15.53
N VAL A 143 0.28 1.91 16.27
CA VAL A 143 0.92 2.95 17.08
C VAL A 143 1.88 3.73 16.19
N LEU A 144 1.59 5.00 15.96
CA LEU A 144 2.38 5.84 15.08
C LEU A 144 3.76 6.14 15.63
N SER A 145 4.79 5.97 14.81
CA SER A 145 6.12 6.45 15.13
C SER A 145 6.14 7.97 15.32
N GLY A 146 7.14 8.48 16.02
CA GLY A 146 7.33 9.95 16.18
C GLY A 146 7.44 10.65 14.83
N ALA A 147 8.11 10.02 13.86
CA ALA A 147 8.24 10.53 12.51
C ALA A 147 6.90 10.51 11.77
N ALA A 148 6.15 9.40 11.84
CA ALA A 148 4.82 9.30 11.23
C ALA A 148 3.89 10.42 11.71
N ARG A 149 3.85 10.70 13.00
CA ARG A 149 3.05 11.81 13.57
C ARG A 149 3.47 13.18 13.03
N ALA A 150 4.79 13.40 12.88
CA ALA A 150 5.30 14.66 12.36
C ALA A 150 4.94 14.83 10.88
N PHE A 151 5.20 13.82 10.05
CA PHE A 151 4.93 13.88 8.62
C PHE A 151 3.42 13.90 8.32
N LYS A 152 2.60 13.12 9.04
CA LYS A 152 1.13 13.19 8.93
C LYS A 152 0.60 14.57 9.23
N ARG A 153 1.15 15.30 10.22
CA ARG A 153 0.74 16.67 10.50
C ARG A 153 0.98 17.61 9.31
N HIS A 154 2.14 17.49 8.64
CA HIS A 154 2.44 18.26 7.44
C HIS A 154 1.53 17.87 6.26
N ALA A 155 1.25 16.58 6.09
CA ALA A 155 0.36 16.09 5.05
C ALA A 155 -1.09 16.57 5.28
N LEU A 156 -1.59 16.57 6.52
CA LEU A 156 -2.90 17.12 6.88
C LEU A 156 -2.98 18.61 6.57
N ALA A 157 -1.95 19.37 6.92
CA ALA A 157 -1.89 20.81 6.60
C ALA A 157 -1.92 21.05 5.09
N ALA A 158 -1.19 20.24 4.30
CA ALA A 158 -1.20 20.31 2.84
C ALA A 158 -2.55 19.92 2.24
N ALA A 159 -3.31 19.02 2.90
CA ALA A 159 -4.66 18.65 2.53
C ALA A 159 -5.74 19.63 3.01
N GLY A 160 -5.35 20.68 3.73
CA GLY A 160 -6.30 21.64 4.31
C GLY A 160 -7.15 21.07 5.46
N ILE A 161 -6.71 19.98 6.09
CA ILE A 161 -7.42 19.34 7.19
C ILE A 161 -6.87 19.84 8.52
N PRO A 162 -7.66 20.61 9.31
CA PRO A 162 -7.25 21.03 10.64
C PRO A 162 -7.32 19.86 11.62
N GLY A 163 -6.43 19.80 12.58
CA GLY A 163 -6.54 18.83 13.67
C GLY A 163 -5.20 18.42 14.27
N ARG A 164 -5.29 17.66 15.36
CA ARG A 164 -4.14 17.05 16.03
C ARG A 164 -3.98 15.62 15.55
N VAL A 165 -2.75 15.19 15.36
CA VAL A 165 -2.44 13.78 15.08
C VAL A 165 -2.41 13.02 16.40
N GLY A 166 -3.28 12.02 16.50
CA GLY A 166 -3.30 11.09 17.64
C GLY A 166 -2.07 10.17 17.64
N PRO A 167 -1.87 9.44 18.73
CA PRO A 167 -0.78 8.45 18.82
C PRO A 167 -1.03 7.17 18.02
N THR A 168 -2.29 6.88 17.68
CA THR A 168 -2.70 5.64 17.03
C THR A 168 -3.65 5.92 15.87
N GLU A 169 -3.69 4.98 14.93
CA GLU A 169 -4.71 4.86 13.90
C GLU A 169 -5.43 3.53 14.05
N THR A 170 -6.76 3.55 13.89
CA THR A 170 -7.61 2.36 14.04
C THR A 170 -8.01 1.86 12.66
N LEU A 171 -7.83 0.57 12.45
CA LEU A 171 -8.03 -0.13 11.18
C LEU A 171 -8.77 -1.44 11.44
N ARG A 172 -9.12 -2.14 10.37
CA ARG A 172 -9.52 -3.56 10.41
C ARG A 172 -8.55 -4.37 9.56
N SER A 173 -8.16 -5.55 10.02
CA SER A 173 -7.28 -6.44 9.26
C SER A 173 -7.78 -7.87 9.33
N ASP A 174 -7.52 -8.66 8.29
CA ASP A 174 -7.83 -10.09 8.24
C ASP A 174 -6.84 -10.95 9.06
N MET A 175 -5.77 -10.35 9.57
CA MET A 175 -4.77 -10.96 10.45
C MET A 175 -4.14 -12.27 9.91
N LYS A 176 -4.41 -12.65 8.66
CA LYS A 176 -3.94 -13.92 8.09
C LYS A 176 -2.47 -13.92 7.73
N ALA A 177 -1.97 -12.79 7.31
CA ALA A 177 -0.59 -12.64 6.91
C ALA A 177 0.23 -12.19 8.11
N SER A 178 0.68 -13.11 8.95
CA SER A 178 1.94 -12.90 9.69
C SER A 178 3.06 -12.81 8.67
N LEU A 179 3.12 -11.69 7.94
CA LEU A 179 4.27 -11.40 7.10
C LEU A 179 5.48 -11.29 8.01
N PRO A 180 6.66 -11.78 7.60
CA PRO A 180 7.88 -11.77 8.43
C PRO A 180 8.39 -10.37 8.79
N VAL A 181 7.77 -9.33 8.28
CA VAL A 181 7.94 -7.96 8.76
C VAL A 181 6.84 -7.76 9.79
N ASP A 182 7.21 -7.65 11.04
CA ASP A 182 6.34 -7.47 12.20
C ASP A 182 5.08 -6.68 11.83
N SER A 183 3.93 -7.35 11.89
CA SER A 183 2.66 -6.66 11.73
C SER A 183 2.56 -5.70 12.92
N GLU A 184 2.82 -4.43 12.66
CA GLU A 184 2.73 -3.37 13.66
C GLU A 184 1.27 -3.12 14.10
N LEU A 185 0.34 -3.98 13.64
CA LEU A 185 -1.07 -3.91 13.93
C LEU A 185 -1.39 -4.74 15.18
N ILE A 186 -1.87 -4.08 16.21
CA ILE A 186 -2.20 -4.68 17.51
C ILE A 186 -3.72 -4.89 17.57
N PRO A 187 -4.22 -6.11 17.87
CA PRO A 187 -5.65 -6.32 18.06
C PRO A 187 -6.21 -5.44 19.19
N VAL A 188 -7.38 -4.88 18.96
CA VAL A 188 -8.15 -4.16 20.00
C VAL A 188 -9.05 -5.17 20.65
N GLY A 189 -8.79 -5.45 21.94
CA GLY A 189 -9.62 -6.33 22.76
C GLY A 189 -10.91 -5.67 23.23
#